data_89fda2e3bd0ba927aa3fd2c62b7bdcc0
#
_entry.id   89fda2e3bd0ba927aa3fd2c62b7bdcc0
#
_cell.length_a   1.000
_cell.length_b   1.000
_cell.length_c   1.000
_cell.angle_alpha   90.00
_cell.angle_beta   90.00
_cell.angle_gamma   90.00
#
_symmetry.space_group_name_H-M   'P 1'
#
loop_
_entity.id
_entity.type
_entity.pdbx_description
1 polymer ?
#
loop_
_entity_poly.entity_id
_entity_poly.type
_entity_poly.pdbx_seq_one_letter_code
_entity_poly.pdbx_strand_id
1 'polypeptide(L)'
;MAGLIIRRARKEDAGAFLGLVVALANFEKLPPPDAAARRRLVRDGFGARAKYQLWIAEINGRVVAYAIFFFTYSSFLARPTLYLEDIFVHPDARGGGVATAMMKRLAAEALKNGCGRFEWMVLDWNKPAIRLYRGLGAREMKTWVLYRAEGPRLAKLARRSSGK
;
A
#
# COMPACT_ATOMS: atom_id res chain seq x y z
N MET A 1 21.35 -7.83 -5.39
CA MET A 1 20.31 -8.80 -5.79
C MET A 1 20.29 -8.84 -7.32
N ALA A 2 20.84 -9.89 -7.90
CA ALA A 2 20.79 -10.05 -9.34
C ALA A 2 19.33 -10.28 -9.78
N GLY A 3 18.90 -9.58 -10.82
CA GLY A 3 17.58 -9.76 -11.43
C GLY A 3 16.38 -9.10 -10.74
N LEU A 4 16.55 -8.32 -9.66
CA LEU A 4 15.44 -7.56 -9.06
C LEU A 4 15.16 -6.29 -9.86
N ILE A 5 13.93 -6.17 -10.37
CA ILE A 5 13.43 -4.98 -11.05
C ILE A 5 12.21 -4.45 -10.28
N ILE A 6 12.21 -3.16 -9.96
CA ILE A 6 11.06 -2.47 -9.35
C ILE A 6 10.56 -1.44 -10.37
N ARG A 7 9.32 -1.59 -10.78
CA ARG A 7 8.72 -0.77 -11.82
C ARG A 7 7.23 -0.50 -11.58
N ARG A 8 6.69 0.46 -12.28
CA ARG A 8 5.23 0.65 -12.36
C ARG A 8 4.58 -0.58 -12.97
N ALA A 9 3.45 -1.00 -12.41
CA ALA A 9 2.69 -2.12 -12.96
C ALA A 9 2.06 -1.76 -14.31
N ARG A 10 1.94 -2.76 -15.18
CA ARG A 10 1.28 -2.71 -16.49
C ARG A 10 0.03 -3.59 -16.44
N LYS A 11 -0.85 -3.47 -17.41
CA LYS A 11 -2.10 -4.27 -17.48
C LYS A 11 -1.86 -5.78 -17.42
N GLU A 12 -0.76 -6.22 -18.03
CA GLU A 12 -0.34 -7.62 -18.06
C GLU A 12 -0.02 -8.17 -16.66
N ASP A 13 0.34 -7.30 -15.71
CA ASP A 13 0.66 -7.67 -14.33
C ASP A 13 -0.61 -7.89 -13.47
N ALA A 14 -1.81 -7.56 -13.99
CA ALA A 14 -3.05 -7.57 -13.20
C ALA A 14 -3.33 -8.92 -12.55
N GLY A 15 -3.10 -10.03 -13.26
CA GLY A 15 -3.29 -11.38 -12.70
C GLY A 15 -2.35 -11.67 -11.53
N ALA A 16 -1.06 -11.39 -11.70
CA ALA A 16 -0.05 -11.58 -10.66
C ALA A 16 -0.31 -10.67 -9.44
N PHE A 17 -0.66 -9.41 -9.70
CA PHE A 17 -1.06 -8.45 -8.65
C PHE A 17 -2.24 -8.97 -7.83
N LEU A 18 -3.34 -9.40 -8.48
CA LEU A 18 -4.51 -9.94 -7.77
C LEU A 18 -4.17 -11.19 -6.95
N GLY A 19 -3.27 -12.05 -7.46
CA GLY A 19 -2.77 -13.19 -6.70
C GLY A 19 -2.04 -12.78 -5.42
N LEU A 20 -1.21 -11.73 -5.48
CA LEU A 20 -0.52 -11.18 -4.31
C LEU A 20 -1.47 -10.49 -3.33
N VAL A 21 -2.54 -9.82 -3.80
CA VAL A 21 -3.58 -9.25 -2.92
C VAL A 21 -4.31 -10.35 -2.14
N VAL A 22 -4.63 -11.48 -2.80
CA VAL A 22 -5.20 -12.65 -2.12
C VAL A 22 -4.24 -13.22 -1.09
N ALA A 23 -2.96 -13.31 -1.43
CA ALA A 23 -1.93 -13.80 -0.51
C ALA A 23 -1.75 -12.88 0.71
N LEU A 24 -1.86 -11.55 0.54
CA LEU A 24 -1.88 -10.59 1.65
C LEU A 24 -3.11 -10.80 2.53
N ALA A 25 -4.31 -10.90 1.94
CA ALA A 25 -5.53 -11.13 2.70
C ALA A 25 -5.44 -12.41 3.57
N ASN A 26 -4.92 -13.49 3.00
CA ASN A 26 -4.68 -14.74 3.73
C ASN A 26 -3.66 -14.55 4.87
N PHE A 27 -2.59 -13.79 4.64
CA PHE A 27 -1.59 -13.48 5.65
C PHE A 27 -2.20 -12.69 6.82
N GLU A 28 -3.07 -11.75 6.52
CA GLU A 28 -3.77 -10.92 7.51
C GLU A 28 -5.03 -11.58 8.10
N LYS A 29 -5.35 -12.81 7.67
CA LYS A 29 -6.56 -13.56 8.08
C LYS A 29 -7.85 -12.81 7.78
N LEU A 30 -7.87 -12.09 6.68
CA LEU A 30 -9.04 -11.36 6.17
C LEU A 30 -9.64 -12.11 4.98
N PRO A 31 -10.97 -11.98 4.74
CA PRO A 31 -11.56 -12.51 3.52
C PRO A 31 -10.94 -11.82 2.29
N PRO A 32 -10.51 -12.59 1.28
CA PRO A 32 -9.96 -12.01 0.07
C PRO A 32 -11.04 -11.23 -0.71
N PRO A 33 -10.65 -10.24 -1.53
CA PRO A 33 -11.60 -9.47 -2.31
C PRO A 33 -12.40 -10.38 -3.26
N ASP A 34 -13.71 -10.17 -3.30
CA ASP A 34 -14.63 -10.87 -4.20
C ASP A 34 -14.38 -10.49 -5.67
N ALA A 35 -15.08 -11.14 -6.59
CA ALA A 35 -14.93 -10.90 -8.02
C ALA A 35 -15.23 -9.44 -8.41
N ALA A 36 -16.20 -8.79 -7.76
CA ALA A 36 -16.54 -7.40 -8.03
C ALA A 36 -15.44 -6.44 -7.52
N ALA A 37 -14.89 -6.69 -6.33
CA ALA A 37 -13.77 -5.95 -5.77
C ALA A 37 -12.50 -6.10 -6.62
N ARG A 38 -12.18 -7.31 -7.10
CA ARG A 38 -11.04 -7.55 -8.01
C ARG A 38 -11.18 -6.77 -9.32
N ARG A 39 -12.38 -6.73 -9.93
CA ARG A 39 -12.63 -5.90 -11.11
C ARG A 39 -12.43 -4.41 -10.84
N ARG A 40 -12.87 -3.91 -9.66
CA ARG A 40 -12.63 -2.52 -9.26
C ARG A 40 -11.15 -2.23 -9.06
N LEU A 41 -10.39 -3.11 -8.40
CA LEU A 41 -8.93 -2.98 -8.25
C LEU A 41 -8.23 -2.82 -9.60
N VAL A 42 -8.54 -3.68 -10.56
CA VAL A 42 -7.93 -3.57 -11.90
C VAL A 42 -8.33 -2.28 -12.60
N ARG A 43 -9.63 -1.94 -12.63
CA ARG A 43 -10.12 -0.71 -13.26
C ARG A 43 -9.48 0.54 -12.65
N ASP A 44 -9.38 0.57 -11.32
CA ASP A 44 -8.94 1.75 -10.57
C ASP A 44 -7.41 1.89 -10.49
N GLY A 45 -6.66 0.81 -10.74
CA GLY A 45 -5.19 0.83 -10.76
C GLY A 45 -4.58 0.96 -12.16
N PHE A 46 -5.26 0.44 -13.18
CA PHE A 46 -4.72 0.39 -14.55
C PHE A 46 -5.51 1.24 -15.57
N GLY A 47 -6.57 1.90 -15.13
CA GLY A 47 -7.40 2.75 -15.98
C GLY A 47 -6.75 4.11 -16.29
N ALA A 48 -7.32 4.83 -17.26
CA ALA A 48 -6.87 6.17 -17.63
C ALA A 48 -6.96 7.20 -16.47
N ARG A 49 -7.87 6.95 -15.53
CA ARG A 49 -8.03 7.75 -14.29
C ARG A 49 -7.73 6.87 -13.07
N ALA A 50 -6.49 6.40 -12.99
CA ALA A 50 -6.04 5.58 -11.87
C ALA A 50 -6.25 6.31 -10.53
N LYS A 51 -6.88 5.63 -9.56
CA LYS A 51 -7.14 6.17 -8.21
C LYS A 51 -5.97 5.96 -7.26
N TYR A 52 -5.07 5.08 -7.63
CA TYR A 52 -3.85 4.78 -6.88
C TYR A 52 -2.70 4.46 -7.82
N GLN A 53 -1.49 4.55 -7.32
CA GLN A 53 -0.29 4.11 -8.00
C GLN A 53 0.00 2.67 -7.59
N LEU A 54 0.38 1.83 -8.57
CA LEU A 54 0.74 0.44 -8.34
C LEU A 54 2.14 0.17 -8.88
N TRP A 55 3.01 -0.25 -8.00
CA TRP A 55 4.34 -0.73 -8.35
C TRP A 55 4.47 -2.19 -8.03
N ILE A 56 5.27 -2.87 -8.82
CA ILE A 56 5.61 -4.27 -8.61
C ILE A 56 7.12 -4.44 -8.49
N ALA A 57 7.52 -5.52 -7.84
CA ALA A 57 8.88 -6.03 -7.91
C ALA A 57 8.85 -7.40 -8.59
N GLU A 58 9.76 -7.60 -9.54
CA GLU A 58 9.95 -8.88 -10.22
C GLU A 58 11.38 -9.37 -10.06
N ILE A 59 11.54 -10.69 -10.00
CA ILE A 59 12.81 -11.37 -9.99
C ILE A 59 12.77 -12.39 -11.13
N ASN A 60 13.70 -12.30 -12.07
CA ASN A 60 13.79 -13.19 -13.23
C ASN A 60 12.45 -13.29 -14.00
N GLY A 61 11.76 -12.18 -14.20
CA GLY A 61 10.47 -12.11 -14.90
C GLY A 61 9.25 -12.55 -14.09
N ARG A 62 9.40 -13.02 -12.85
CA ARG A 62 8.29 -13.36 -11.95
C ARG A 62 7.99 -12.18 -11.04
N VAL A 63 6.74 -11.73 -11.02
CA VAL A 63 6.26 -10.72 -10.07
C VAL A 63 6.19 -11.35 -8.68
N VAL A 64 6.94 -10.79 -7.72
CA VAL A 64 7.08 -11.34 -6.36
C VAL A 64 6.60 -10.38 -5.27
N ALA A 65 6.34 -9.12 -5.61
CA ALA A 65 5.83 -8.14 -4.65
C ALA A 65 5.05 -7.04 -5.34
N TYR A 66 4.21 -6.34 -4.56
CA TYR A 66 3.54 -5.13 -5.00
C TYR A 66 3.52 -4.07 -3.90
N ALA A 67 3.31 -2.81 -4.31
CA ALA A 67 2.99 -1.71 -3.43
C ALA A 67 1.90 -0.85 -4.05
N ILE A 68 0.86 -0.53 -3.25
CA ILE A 68 -0.17 0.45 -3.58
C ILE A 68 0.10 1.72 -2.78
N PHE A 69 0.11 2.86 -3.44
CA PHE A 69 0.26 4.15 -2.79
C PHE A 69 -0.49 5.26 -3.51
N PHE A 70 -0.75 6.32 -2.82
CA PHE A 70 -1.35 7.55 -3.36
C PHE A 70 -0.84 8.77 -2.57
N PHE A 71 -1.17 9.96 -3.03
CA PHE A 71 -0.74 11.19 -2.36
C PHE A 71 -1.90 11.77 -1.56
N THR A 72 -1.66 11.99 -0.28
CA THR A 72 -2.48 12.82 0.60
C THR A 72 -1.82 14.20 0.75
N TYR A 73 -2.37 15.07 1.55
CA TYR A 73 -1.81 16.40 1.77
C TYR A 73 -1.77 16.76 3.25
N SER A 74 -0.65 17.30 3.69
CA SER A 74 -0.50 17.82 5.05
C SER A 74 -0.70 19.33 5.07
N SER A 75 -1.76 19.81 5.71
CA SER A 75 -1.98 21.24 5.90
C SER A 75 -0.91 21.93 6.73
N PHE A 76 -0.35 21.21 7.73
CA PHE A 76 0.71 21.75 8.58
C PHE A 76 2.06 21.89 7.88
N LEU A 77 2.39 20.94 6.99
CA LEU A 77 3.61 21.01 6.19
C LEU A 77 3.44 21.80 4.89
N ALA A 78 2.18 22.06 4.49
CA ALA A 78 1.80 22.60 3.19
C ALA A 78 2.47 21.84 2.04
N ARG A 79 2.51 20.49 2.15
CA ARG A 79 3.16 19.58 1.19
C ARG A 79 2.38 18.28 1.03
N PRO A 80 2.52 17.60 -0.12
CA PRO A 80 2.02 16.25 -0.28
C PRO A 80 2.65 15.29 0.73
N THR A 81 1.94 14.21 1.02
CA THR A 81 2.42 13.05 1.76
C THR A 81 2.27 11.85 0.83
N LEU A 82 3.30 11.05 0.64
CA LEU A 82 3.12 9.74 0.03
C LEU A 82 2.51 8.82 1.10
N TYR A 83 1.31 8.30 0.83
CA TYR A 83 0.66 7.32 1.68
C TYR A 83 0.70 5.94 1.04
N LEU A 84 1.37 5.01 1.70
CA LEU A 84 1.45 3.62 1.28
C LEU A 84 0.28 2.85 1.90
N GLU A 85 -0.63 2.38 1.05
CA GLU A 85 -1.77 1.56 1.48
C GLU A 85 -1.31 0.14 1.79
N ASP A 86 -0.67 -0.51 0.81
CA ASP A 86 -0.19 -1.88 0.93
C ASP A 86 1.24 -2.02 0.44
N ILE A 87 2.01 -2.87 1.11
CA ILE A 87 3.22 -3.48 0.59
C ILE A 87 3.23 -4.96 0.97
N PHE A 88 3.36 -5.83 -0.02
CA PHE A 88 3.43 -7.26 0.21
C PHE A 88 4.51 -7.91 -0.63
N VAL A 89 5.30 -8.77 -0.01
CA VAL A 89 6.30 -9.62 -0.65
C VAL A 89 5.88 -11.07 -0.46
N HIS A 90 5.80 -11.81 -1.57
CA HIS A 90 5.49 -13.23 -1.56
C HIS A 90 6.45 -13.97 -0.61
N PRO A 91 5.99 -14.93 0.21
CA PRO A 91 6.82 -15.62 1.19
C PRO A 91 8.14 -16.15 0.62
N ASP A 92 8.12 -16.77 -0.56
CA ASP A 92 9.31 -17.36 -1.23
C ASP A 92 10.37 -16.31 -1.62
N ALA A 93 10.00 -15.02 -1.68
CA ALA A 93 10.92 -13.93 -2.03
C ALA A 93 11.34 -13.08 -0.82
N ARG A 94 10.95 -13.49 0.38
CA ARG A 94 11.33 -12.80 1.62
C ARG A 94 12.79 -13.11 1.98
N GLY A 95 13.36 -12.29 2.88
CA GLY A 95 14.77 -12.43 3.29
C GLY A 95 15.78 -11.86 2.29
N GLY A 96 15.44 -11.73 1.01
CA GLY A 96 16.28 -11.18 -0.05
C GLY A 96 16.27 -9.65 -0.20
N GLY A 97 15.74 -8.88 0.77
CA GLY A 97 15.79 -7.40 0.75
C GLY A 97 14.79 -6.73 -0.21
N VAL A 98 13.83 -7.45 -0.82
CA VAL A 98 12.84 -6.92 -1.76
C VAL A 98 12.02 -5.80 -1.13
N ALA A 99 11.48 -6.01 0.09
CA ALA A 99 10.71 -4.99 0.80
C ALA A 99 11.56 -3.72 1.07
N THR A 100 12.81 -3.89 1.50
CA THR A 100 13.75 -2.77 1.70
C THR A 100 13.97 -1.98 0.42
N ALA A 101 14.19 -2.67 -0.71
CA ALA A 101 14.38 -2.02 -2.00
C ALA A 101 13.13 -1.26 -2.45
N MET A 102 11.94 -1.84 -2.28
CA MET A 102 10.67 -1.17 -2.57
C MET A 102 10.46 0.07 -1.71
N MET A 103 10.68 -0.03 -0.39
CA MET A 103 10.54 1.11 0.53
C MET A 103 11.49 2.25 0.17
N LYS A 104 12.76 1.96 -0.16
CA LYS A 104 13.72 2.95 -0.63
C LYS A 104 13.26 3.62 -1.94
N ARG A 105 12.72 2.84 -2.86
CA ARG A 105 12.20 3.36 -4.13
C ARG A 105 10.98 4.26 -3.93
N LEU A 106 10.07 3.89 -3.02
CA LEU A 106 8.91 4.71 -2.65
C LEU A 106 9.34 6.02 -1.96
N ALA A 107 10.34 5.96 -1.09
CA ALA A 107 10.90 7.16 -0.47
C ALA A 107 11.51 8.12 -1.52
N ALA A 108 12.22 7.58 -2.52
CA ALA A 108 12.72 8.37 -3.64
C ALA A 108 11.59 8.99 -4.47
N GLU A 109 10.48 8.25 -4.68
CA GLU A 109 9.28 8.78 -5.35
C GLU A 109 8.62 9.89 -4.53
N ALA A 110 8.54 9.74 -3.21
CA ALA A 110 8.04 10.78 -2.31
C ALA A 110 8.87 12.07 -2.45
N LEU A 111 10.19 11.98 -2.40
CA LEU A 111 11.09 13.13 -2.59
C LEU A 111 10.92 13.77 -3.95
N LYS A 112 10.85 12.98 -5.01
CA LYS A 112 10.63 13.45 -6.39
C LYS A 112 9.34 14.26 -6.54
N ASN A 113 8.30 13.91 -5.78
CA ASN A 113 7.01 14.60 -5.79
C ASN A 113 6.90 15.71 -4.73
N GLY A 114 7.99 16.14 -4.11
CA GLY A 114 8.02 17.22 -3.13
C GLY A 114 7.30 16.89 -1.82
N CYS A 115 7.10 15.61 -1.52
CA CYS A 115 6.43 15.19 -0.28
C CYS A 115 7.21 15.64 0.94
N GLY A 116 6.49 16.16 1.94
CA GLY A 116 7.07 16.48 3.24
C GLY A 116 7.25 15.26 4.14
N ARG A 117 6.59 14.15 3.83
CA ARG A 117 6.66 12.90 4.59
C ARG A 117 6.16 11.69 3.77
N PHE A 118 6.49 10.51 4.27
CA PHE A 118 6.06 9.20 3.77
C PHE A 118 5.43 8.45 4.93
N GLU A 119 4.17 8.02 4.80
CA GLU A 119 3.37 7.42 5.87
C GLU A 119 2.74 6.11 5.44
N TRP A 120 2.57 5.20 6.41
CA TRP A 120 1.86 3.93 6.25
C TRP A 120 1.39 3.40 7.60
N MET A 121 0.51 2.40 7.57
CA MET A 121 0.10 1.66 8.75
C MET A 121 0.63 0.24 8.71
N VAL A 122 0.69 -0.38 9.88
CA VAL A 122 1.09 -1.77 10.04
C VAL A 122 0.28 -2.39 11.18
N LEU A 123 -0.13 -3.64 11.03
CA LEU A 123 -0.80 -4.38 12.09
C LEU A 123 0.18 -4.59 13.26
N ASP A 124 -0.26 -4.36 14.48
CA ASP A 124 0.57 -4.36 15.69
C ASP A 124 1.26 -5.70 15.99
N TRP A 125 0.68 -6.79 15.50
CA TRP A 125 1.23 -8.13 15.59
C TRP A 125 2.27 -8.45 14.49
N ASN A 126 2.37 -7.64 13.40
CA ASN A 126 3.31 -7.86 12.31
C ASN A 126 4.74 -7.44 12.69
N LYS A 127 5.30 -8.16 13.65
CA LYS A 127 6.64 -7.86 14.20
C LYS A 127 7.76 -7.84 13.16
N PRO A 128 7.77 -8.72 12.11
CA PRO A 128 8.78 -8.64 11.05
C PRO A 128 8.74 -7.31 10.29
N ALA A 129 7.57 -6.83 9.90
CA ALA A 129 7.42 -5.55 9.20
C ALA A 129 7.80 -4.36 10.10
N ILE A 130 7.36 -4.38 11.36
CA ILE A 130 7.73 -3.35 12.35
C ILE A 130 9.26 -3.26 12.52
N ARG A 131 9.96 -4.40 12.60
CA ARG A 131 11.44 -4.41 12.67
C ARG A 131 12.07 -3.82 11.42
N LEU A 132 11.55 -4.17 10.22
CA LEU A 132 12.00 -3.59 8.97
C LEU A 132 11.87 -2.07 8.97
N TYR A 133 10.70 -1.54 9.32
CA TYR A 133 10.43 -0.11 9.30
C TYR A 133 11.30 0.67 10.28
N ARG A 134 11.48 0.15 11.50
CA ARG A 134 12.42 0.72 12.48
C ARG A 134 13.86 0.71 11.97
N GLY A 135 14.29 -0.39 11.34
CA GLY A 135 15.62 -0.50 10.71
C GLY A 135 15.84 0.46 9.54
N LEU A 136 14.76 0.91 8.88
CA LEU A 136 14.80 1.95 7.85
C LEU A 136 14.74 3.38 8.42
N GLY A 137 14.71 3.55 9.74
CA GLY A 137 14.65 4.84 10.41
C GLY A 137 13.25 5.43 10.54
N ALA A 138 12.21 4.66 10.24
CA ALA A 138 10.83 5.14 10.43
C ALA A 138 10.45 5.17 11.91
N ARG A 139 9.67 6.18 12.28
CA ARG A 139 9.22 6.42 13.65
C ARG A 139 7.74 6.12 13.79
N GLU A 140 7.38 5.34 14.80
CA GLU A 140 6.00 5.04 15.17
C GLU A 140 5.30 6.28 15.74
N MET A 141 4.09 6.56 15.25
CA MET A 141 3.26 7.70 15.69
C MET A 141 2.27 7.26 16.78
N LYS A 142 2.75 7.03 18.01
CA LYS A 142 1.98 6.44 19.12
C LYS A 142 0.78 7.27 19.60
N THR A 143 0.78 8.56 19.35
CA THR A 143 -0.27 9.48 19.81
C THR A 143 -1.44 9.62 18.85
N TRP A 144 -1.35 9.00 17.66
CA TRP A 144 -2.40 9.03 16.66
C TRP A 144 -3.27 7.79 16.74
N VAL A 145 -4.58 7.99 16.71
CA VAL A 145 -5.58 6.92 16.74
C VAL A 145 -6.34 6.94 15.42
N LEU A 146 -6.41 5.79 14.76
CA LEU A 146 -7.19 5.64 13.54
C LEU A 146 -8.67 5.48 13.88
N TYR A 147 -9.52 6.32 13.29
CA TYR A 147 -10.97 6.17 13.29
C TYR A 147 -11.47 5.69 11.94
N ARG A 148 -12.42 4.75 11.94
CA ARG A 148 -13.02 4.20 10.72
C ARG A 148 -14.52 4.14 10.84
N ALA A 149 -15.22 4.67 9.83
CA ALA A 149 -16.65 4.43 9.62
C ALA A 149 -16.81 3.69 8.29
N GLU A 150 -17.50 2.55 8.31
CA GLU A 150 -17.66 1.70 7.11
C GLU A 150 -19.08 1.13 7.05
N GLY A 151 -19.51 0.71 5.85
CA GLY A 151 -20.80 0.09 5.59
C GLY A 151 -21.97 0.89 6.15
N PRO A 152 -22.89 0.27 6.93
CA PRO A 152 -24.05 0.96 7.51
C PRO A 152 -23.69 2.13 8.42
N ARG A 153 -22.53 2.08 9.11
CA ARG A 153 -22.08 3.18 9.98
C ARG A 153 -21.73 4.43 9.18
N LEU A 154 -21.08 4.26 8.02
CA LEU A 154 -20.79 5.38 7.11
C LEU A 154 -22.08 6.02 6.59
N ALA A 155 -23.03 5.19 6.15
CA ALA A 155 -24.34 5.66 5.69
C ALA A 155 -25.14 6.39 6.79
N LYS A 156 -25.07 5.91 8.03
CA LYS A 156 -25.70 6.57 9.20
C LYS A 156 -25.04 7.91 9.51
N LEU A 157 -23.71 7.98 9.43
CA LEU A 157 -22.98 9.24 9.65
C LEU A 157 -23.35 10.29 8.60
N ALA A 158 -23.48 9.92 7.33
CA ALA A 158 -23.86 10.81 6.25
C ALA A 158 -25.31 11.34 6.37
N ARG A 159 -26.20 10.59 7.05
CA ARG A 159 -27.63 10.96 7.24
C ARG A 159 -27.91 11.70 8.56
N ARG A 160 -26.93 11.82 9.46
CA ARG A 160 -27.14 12.61 10.68
C ARG A 160 -27.31 14.07 10.30
N SER A 161 -28.59 14.51 10.18
CA SER A 161 -28.91 15.94 10.24
C SER A 161 -28.33 16.49 11.53
N SER A 162 -27.67 17.63 11.45
CA SER A 162 -27.23 18.41 12.59
C SER A 162 -28.47 18.71 13.45
N GLY A 163 -28.70 17.89 14.47
CA GLY A 163 -29.68 18.22 15.49
C GLY A 163 -29.25 19.56 16.14
N LYS A 164 -30.19 20.45 16.20
CA LYS A 164 -30.08 21.72 16.91
C LYS A 164 -29.56 21.54 18.33
#